data_76bde2b7fed313dfbcc4cfc4abbccb76
#
_entry.id   76bde2b7fed313dfbcc4cfc4abbccb76
#
_cell.length_a   1.000
_cell.length_b   1.000
_cell.length_c   1.000
_cell.angle_alpha   90.00
_cell.angle_beta   90.00
_cell.angle_gamma   90.00
#
_symmetry.space_group_name_H-M   'P 1'
#
loop_
_entity.id
_entity.type
_entity.pdbx_description
1 polymer ?
#
loop_
_entity_poly.entity_id
_entity_poly.type
_entity_poly.pdbx_seq_one_letter_code
_entity_poly.pdbx_strand_id
1 'polypeptide(L)'
;LLHSGARYAVTDRESAAECIKENMILRKIARHCVEENGGLFISLPEDDLSYQNLFVESCRAAGIDAQVIDPAEARLIEPSVNPAIIGAVKVPDGSIDPFRLTLANVIDAKAHGAKVLVYHEVTALIQEQGRVVGVTVLNHKTKTEHNYYAPLTINAGAIWGHGIAAKAGIRVDMFP
;
A
#
# COMPACT_ATOMS: atom_id res chain seq x y z
N LEU A 1 7.62 -2.62 -1.45
CA LEU A 1 7.68 -1.63 -2.52
C LEU A 1 6.94 -0.37 -2.12
N LEU A 2 7.57 0.79 -2.27
CA LEU A 2 6.95 2.11 -2.20
C LEU A 2 6.72 2.58 -3.64
N HIS A 3 5.59 2.16 -4.23
CA HIS A 3 5.29 2.49 -5.63
C HIS A 3 4.75 3.91 -5.78
N SER A 4 5.01 4.51 -6.93
CA SER A 4 4.52 5.84 -7.32
C SER A 4 3.06 5.86 -7.78
N GLY A 5 2.46 4.70 -8.00
CA GLY A 5 1.14 4.57 -8.62
C GLY A 5 1.17 4.42 -10.14
N ALA A 6 2.34 4.39 -10.77
CA ALA A 6 2.47 4.33 -12.23
C ALA A 6 1.67 3.19 -12.87
N ARG A 7 1.60 2.02 -12.22
CA ARG A 7 0.82 0.87 -12.71
C ARG A 7 -0.68 1.14 -12.86
N TYR A 8 -1.21 2.15 -12.20
CA TYR A 8 -2.62 2.54 -12.25
C TYR A 8 -2.88 3.71 -13.22
N ALA A 9 -1.83 4.41 -13.66
CA ALA A 9 -1.92 5.70 -14.32
C ALA A 9 -2.86 5.72 -15.54
N VAL A 10 -2.91 4.63 -16.31
CA VAL A 10 -3.75 4.51 -17.52
C VAL A 10 -5.19 4.13 -17.18
N THR A 11 -5.40 3.26 -16.18
CA THR A 11 -6.71 2.68 -15.89
C THR A 11 -7.44 3.34 -14.73
N ASP A 12 -6.69 3.93 -13.78
CA ASP A 12 -7.23 4.59 -12.58
C ASP A 12 -6.31 5.74 -12.17
N ARG A 13 -6.53 6.88 -12.84
CA ARG A 13 -5.71 8.08 -12.64
C ARG A 13 -5.84 8.65 -11.22
N GLU A 14 -7.01 8.51 -10.59
CA GLU A 14 -7.25 9.04 -9.24
C GLU A 14 -6.37 8.28 -8.23
N SER A 15 -6.43 6.95 -8.24
CA SER A 15 -5.55 6.10 -7.42
C SER A 15 -4.07 6.34 -7.70
N ALA A 16 -3.68 6.56 -8.97
CA ALA A 16 -2.30 6.89 -9.30
C ALA A 16 -1.85 8.22 -8.66
N ALA A 17 -2.70 9.25 -8.72
CA ALA A 17 -2.41 10.55 -8.12
C ALA A 17 -2.36 10.51 -6.59
N GLU A 18 -3.18 9.70 -5.96
CA GLU A 18 -3.11 9.48 -4.50
C GLU A 18 -1.82 8.75 -4.12
N CYS A 19 -1.47 7.69 -4.84
CA CYS A 19 -0.26 6.90 -4.58
C CYS A 19 1.01 7.76 -4.64
N ILE A 20 1.16 8.63 -5.66
CA ILE A 20 2.36 9.47 -5.75
C ILE A 20 2.42 10.49 -4.62
N LYS A 21 1.29 11.05 -4.19
CA LYS A 21 1.25 11.96 -3.03
C LYS A 21 1.71 11.25 -1.76
N GLU A 22 1.19 10.06 -1.47
CA GLU A 22 1.59 9.28 -0.32
C GLU A 22 3.05 8.82 -0.40
N ASN A 23 3.53 8.42 -1.58
CA ASN A 23 4.94 8.10 -1.83
C ASN A 23 5.84 9.27 -1.41
N MET A 24 5.53 10.49 -1.86
CA MET A 24 6.30 11.69 -1.53
C MET A 24 6.24 12.04 -0.04
N ILE A 25 5.09 11.83 0.62
CA ILE A 25 4.95 12.04 2.06
C ILE A 25 5.84 11.06 2.82
N LEU A 26 5.76 9.77 2.51
CA LEU A 26 6.55 8.73 3.17
C LEU A 26 8.06 8.92 2.97
N ARG A 27 8.52 9.33 1.79
CA ARG A 27 9.92 9.71 1.55
C ARG A 27 10.40 10.84 2.48
N LYS A 28 9.50 11.73 2.86
CA LYS A 28 9.80 12.86 3.75
C LYS A 28 9.78 12.45 5.22
N ILE A 29 8.69 11.80 5.68
CA ILE A 29 8.47 11.53 7.10
C ILE A 29 9.07 10.20 7.58
N ALA A 30 9.22 9.22 6.66
CA ALA A 30 9.75 7.89 6.95
C ALA A 30 11.05 7.59 6.18
N ARG A 31 11.88 8.60 5.94
CA ARG A 31 13.11 8.50 5.15
C ARG A 31 14.04 7.36 5.58
N HIS A 32 14.08 7.06 6.87
CA HIS A 32 14.88 5.99 7.45
C HIS A 32 14.39 4.58 7.07
N CYS A 33 13.20 4.46 6.47
CA CYS A 33 12.60 3.22 6.00
C CYS A 33 12.61 3.08 4.48
N VAL A 34 13.04 4.13 3.74
CA VAL A 34 12.88 4.21 2.28
C VAL A 34 14.24 4.23 1.60
N GLU A 35 14.38 3.42 0.54
CA GLU A 35 15.50 3.47 -0.41
C GLU A 35 14.97 3.98 -1.75
N GLU A 36 15.56 5.06 -2.26
CA GLU A 36 15.14 5.74 -3.48
C GLU A 36 15.84 5.13 -4.71
N ASN A 37 15.59 3.86 -4.96
CA ASN A 37 16.22 3.11 -6.05
C ASN A 37 15.47 3.17 -7.38
N GLY A 38 14.31 3.81 -7.44
CA GLY A 38 13.49 3.92 -8.65
C GLY A 38 12.76 2.62 -9.01
N GLY A 39 12.07 2.67 -10.14
CA GLY A 39 11.42 1.52 -10.77
C GLY A 39 11.51 1.61 -12.28
N LEU A 40 11.49 0.47 -12.95
CA LEU A 40 11.51 0.36 -14.39
C LEU A 40 10.25 -0.36 -14.90
N PHE A 41 9.56 0.27 -15.84
CA PHE A 41 8.60 -0.40 -16.72
C PHE A 41 9.30 -0.69 -18.03
N ILE A 42 9.32 -1.94 -18.44
CA ILE A 42 10.03 -2.39 -19.65
C ILE A 42 9.06 -2.90 -20.69
N SER A 43 9.40 -2.75 -21.96
CA SER A 43 8.71 -3.36 -23.09
C SER A 43 9.59 -4.41 -23.73
N LEU A 44 9.01 -5.57 -24.03
CA LEU A 44 9.63 -6.68 -24.76
C LEU A 44 9.22 -6.64 -26.23
N PRO A 45 9.88 -7.40 -27.13
CA PRO A 45 9.56 -7.41 -28.56
C PRO A 45 8.10 -7.77 -28.89
N GLU A 46 7.44 -8.54 -28.04
CA GLU A 46 6.03 -8.92 -28.15
C GLU A 46 5.04 -7.86 -27.68
N ASP A 47 5.51 -6.82 -26.99
CA ASP A 47 4.68 -5.74 -26.48
C ASP A 47 4.43 -4.65 -27.55
N ASP A 48 3.28 -3.98 -27.44
CA ASP A 48 3.01 -2.80 -28.27
C ASP A 48 3.74 -1.58 -27.72
N LEU A 49 4.87 -1.24 -28.35
CA LEU A 49 5.69 -0.09 -27.94
C LEU A 49 4.93 1.26 -28.05
N SER A 50 3.85 1.35 -28.86
CA SER A 50 3.04 2.56 -28.93
C SER A 50 2.33 2.90 -27.62
N TYR A 51 2.08 1.87 -26.79
CA TYR A 51 1.52 2.04 -25.44
C TYR A 51 2.43 2.86 -24.51
N GLN A 52 3.75 2.89 -24.75
CA GLN A 52 4.68 3.65 -23.92
C GLN A 52 4.34 5.15 -23.86
N ASN A 53 3.92 5.75 -24.98
CA ASN A 53 3.53 7.15 -24.99
C ASN A 53 2.29 7.41 -24.13
N LEU A 54 1.25 6.60 -24.29
CA LEU A 54 0.03 6.67 -23.47
C LEU A 54 0.36 6.51 -21.98
N PHE A 55 1.21 5.55 -21.64
CA PHE A 55 1.64 5.31 -20.26
C PHE A 55 2.36 6.52 -19.66
N VAL A 56 3.33 7.09 -20.37
CA VAL A 56 4.10 8.27 -19.91
C VAL A 56 3.21 9.49 -19.74
N GLU A 57 2.33 9.76 -20.71
CA GLU A 57 1.37 10.88 -20.63
C GLU A 57 0.41 10.71 -19.45
N SER A 58 -0.10 9.50 -19.23
CA SER A 58 -0.98 9.17 -18.11
C SER A 58 -0.27 9.33 -16.75
N CYS A 59 0.98 8.89 -16.65
CA CYS A 59 1.81 9.09 -15.45
C CYS A 59 1.98 10.58 -15.15
N ARG A 60 2.38 11.37 -16.15
CA ARG A 60 2.55 12.83 -15.99
C ARG A 60 1.26 13.52 -15.59
N ALA A 61 0.15 13.13 -16.20
CA ALA A 61 -1.17 13.63 -15.86
C ALA A 61 -1.62 13.32 -14.43
N ALA A 62 -1.09 12.23 -13.84
CA ALA A 62 -1.29 11.86 -12.43
C ALA A 62 -0.25 12.51 -11.49
N GLY A 63 0.72 13.27 -12.01
CA GLY A 63 1.79 13.90 -11.22
C GLY A 63 3.00 12.99 -10.97
N ILE A 64 3.13 11.91 -11.73
CA ILE A 64 4.25 10.95 -11.62
C ILE A 64 5.33 11.34 -12.64
N ASP A 65 6.56 11.54 -12.18
CA ASP A 65 7.71 11.79 -13.06
C ASP A 65 8.12 10.49 -13.78
N ALA A 66 7.59 10.30 -14.98
CA ALA A 66 7.89 9.16 -15.85
C ALA A 66 8.84 9.61 -16.97
N GLN A 67 9.98 8.96 -17.07
CA GLN A 67 11.05 9.28 -18.01
C GLN A 67 11.32 8.09 -18.94
N VAL A 68 11.16 8.32 -20.24
CA VAL A 68 11.60 7.32 -21.24
C VAL A 68 13.13 7.30 -21.23
N ILE A 69 13.69 6.12 -21.10
CA ILE A 69 15.14 5.88 -21.14
C ILE A 69 15.48 4.85 -22.23
N ASP A 70 16.71 4.89 -22.70
CA ASP A 70 17.21 3.91 -23.68
C ASP A 70 17.28 2.51 -23.03
N PRO A 71 16.93 1.42 -23.77
CA PRO A 71 17.12 0.06 -23.29
C PRO A 71 18.54 -0.27 -22.80
N ALA A 72 19.57 0.34 -23.38
CA ALA A 72 20.95 0.16 -22.89
C ALA A 72 21.16 0.83 -21.53
N GLU A 73 20.57 2.00 -21.29
CA GLU A 73 20.59 2.66 -20.00
C GLU A 73 19.83 1.84 -18.94
N ALA A 74 18.67 1.30 -19.30
CA ALA A 74 17.91 0.42 -18.41
C ALA A 74 18.73 -0.80 -17.96
N ARG A 75 19.49 -1.41 -18.87
CA ARG A 75 20.39 -2.53 -18.56
C ARG A 75 21.61 -2.12 -17.71
N LEU A 76 22.02 -0.87 -17.74
CA LEU A 76 23.05 -0.35 -16.83
C LEU A 76 22.50 -0.13 -15.42
N ILE A 77 21.25 0.32 -15.31
CA ILE A 77 20.56 0.52 -14.02
C ILE A 77 20.27 -0.84 -13.36
N GLU A 78 19.74 -1.80 -14.14
CA GLU A 78 19.40 -3.14 -13.66
C GLU A 78 19.97 -4.20 -14.63
N PRO A 79 21.17 -4.72 -14.34
CA PRO A 79 21.83 -5.70 -15.21
C PRO A 79 21.08 -7.02 -15.37
N SER A 80 20.18 -7.36 -14.44
CA SER A 80 19.38 -8.60 -14.48
C SER A 80 18.12 -8.48 -15.35
N VAL A 81 17.84 -7.30 -15.90
CA VAL A 81 16.68 -7.12 -16.79
C VAL A 81 16.85 -7.95 -18.07
N ASN A 82 15.74 -8.42 -18.63
CA ASN A 82 15.75 -9.18 -19.88
C ASN A 82 16.54 -8.42 -20.97
N PRO A 83 17.58 -9.00 -21.56
CA PRO A 83 18.41 -8.32 -22.57
C PRO A 83 17.67 -7.96 -23.87
N ALA A 84 16.51 -8.58 -24.11
CA ALA A 84 15.70 -8.34 -25.31
C ALA A 84 14.75 -7.14 -25.19
N ILE A 85 14.83 -6.33 -24.13
CA ILE A 85 13.97 -5.14 -23.96
C ILE A 85 14.14 -4.19 -25.15
N ILE A 86 13.00 -3.64 -25.61
CA ILE A 86 12.92 -2.68 -26.73
C ILE A 86 12.52 -1.28 -26.28
N GLY A 87 12.05 -1.13 -25.05
CA GLY A 87 11.67 0.15 -24.45
C GLY A 87 11.76 0.09 -22.93
N ALA A 88 11.98 1.25 -22.31
CA ALA A 88 11.99 1.37 -20.86
C ALA A 88 11.50 2.74 -20.41
N VAL A 89 10.77 2.75 -19.28
CA VAL A 89 10.33 3.98 -18.61
C VAL A 89 10.74 3.89 -17.15
N LYS A 90 11.51 4.87 -16.69
CA LYS A 90 11.88 5.03 -15.29
C LYS A 90 10.81 5.82 -14.55
N VAL A 91 10.46 5.37 -13.34
CA VAL A 91 9.47 6.00 -12.47
C VAL A 91 10.02 6.17 -11.05
N PRO A 92 9.47 7.10 -10.24
CA PRO A 92 9.93 7.35 -8.87
C PRO A 92 9.38 6.33 -7.88
N ASP A 93 9.57 5.04 -8.14
CA ASP A 93 9.31 4.00 -7.16
C ASP A 93 10.46 3.93 -6.15
N GLY A 94 10.30 3.14 -5.10
CA GLY A 94 11.34 2.91 -4.12
C GLY A 94 11.12 1.60 -3.37
N SER A 95 12.16 1.15 -2.68
CA SER A 95 12.04 0.08 -1.71
C SER A 95 11.68 0.65 -0.35
N ILE A 96 10.90 -0.08 0.43
CA ILE A 96 10.54 0.30 1.79
C ILE A 96 10.72 -0.91 2.71
N ASP A 97 11.29 -0.68 3.89
CA ASP A 97 11.31 -1.66 4.95
C ASP A 97 9.96 -1.62 5.70
N PRO A 98 9.06 -2.59 5.46
CA PRO A 98 7.71 -2.57 6.04
C PRO A 98 7.73 -2.81 7.55
N PHE A 99 8.73 -3.54 8.06
CA PHE A 99 8.86 -3.81 9.49
C PHE A 99 9.28 -2.56 10.25
N ARG A 100 10.28 -1.83 9.72
CA ARG A 100 10.70 -0.55 10.30
C ARG A 100 9.59 0.49 10.26
N LEU A 101 8.89 0.61 9.13
CA LEU A 101 7.79 1.56 9.00
C LEU A 101 6.68 1.24 9.99
N THR A 102 6.25 -0.03 10.07
CA THR A 102 5.21 -0.45 11.00
C THR A 102 5.64 -0.19 12.45
N LEU A 103 6.87 -0.54 12.80
CA LEU A 103 7.39 -0.32 14.15
C LEU A 103 7.50 1.16 14.50
N ALA A 104 7.94 2.00 13.57
CA ALA A 104 8.02 3.46 13.77
C ALA A 104 6.62 4.06 14.06
N ASN A 105 5.60 3.67 13.28
CA ASN A 105 4.22 4.10 13.52
C ASN A 105 3.69 3.62 14.88
N VAL A 106 3.99 2.38 15.28
CA VAL A 106 3.60 1.83 16.59
C VAL A 106 4.27 2.61 17.73
N ILE A 107 5.56 2.92 17.60
CA ILE A 107 6.30 3.67 18.63
C ILE A 107 5.71 5.07 18.77
N ASP A 108 5.51 5.76 17.65
CA ASP A 108 4.95 7.11 17.63
C ASP A 108 3.50 7.13 18.21
N ALA A 109 2.65 6.22 17.78
CA ALA A 109 1.29 6.09 18.30
C ALA A 109 1.30 5.88 19.83
N LYS A 110 2.19 5.02 20.35
CA LYS A 110 2.33 4.79 21.80
C LYS A 110 2.82 6.02 22.54
N ALA A 111 3.73 6.79 21.95
CA ALA A 111 4.19 8.07 22.53
C ALA A 111 3.03 9.09 22.65
N HIS A 112 2.03 8.98 21.77
CA HIS A 112 0.81 9.78 21.81
C HIS A 112 -0.36 9.11 22.55
N GLY A 113 -0.10 8.08 23.38
CA GLY A 113 -1.09 7.47 24.28
C GLY A 113 -1.89 6.32 23.70
N ALA A 114 -1.61 5.88 22.46
CA ALA A 114 -2.27 4.72 21.91
C ALA A 114 -1.85 3.42 22.63
N LYS A 115 -2.80 2.48 22.76
CA LYS A 115 -2.54 1.13 23.23
C LYS A 115 -2.47 0.19 22.03
N VAL A 116 -1.38 -0.54 21.89
CA VAL A 116 -1.19 -1.57 20.86
C VAL A 116 -1.21 -2.94 21.51
N LEU A 117 -2.17 -3.76 21.16
CA LEU A 117 -2.41 -5.07 21.74
C LEU A 117 -2.07 -6.14 20.70
N VAL A 118 -0.89 -6.73 20.81
CA VAL A 118 -0.47 -7.88 20.00
C VAL A 118 -0.98 -9.20 20.60
N TYR A 119 -1.15 -10.24 19.79
CA TYR A 119 -1.77 -11.52 20.17
C TYR A 119 -3.22 -11.39 20.67
N HIS A 120 -3.91 -10.37 20.20
CA HIS A 120 -5.33 -10.14 20.49
C HIS A 120 -6.14 -10.24 19.21
N GLU A 121 -7.10 -11.16 19.21
CA GLU A 121 -8.01 -11.39 18.08
C GLU A 121 -9.39 -10.80 18.36
N VAL A 122 -9.94 -10.05 17.44
CA VAL A 122 -11.33 -9.59 17.52
C VAL A 122 -12.25 -10.76 17.21
N THR A 123 -12.91 -11.30 18.25
CA THR A 123 -13.83 -12.43 18.13
C THR A 123 -15.27 -12.02 17.85
N ALA A 124 -15.69 -10.83 18.32
CA ALA A 124 -17.01 -10.28 18.06
C ALA A 124 -17.01 -8.75 17.97
N LEU A 125 -18.03 -8.19 17.34
CA LEU A 125 -18.34 -6.76 17.37
C LEU A 125 -19.53 -6.54 18.32
N ILE A 126 -19.37 -5.62 19.28
CA ILE A 126 -20.42 -5.25 20.22
C ILE A 126 -21.32 -4.22 19.55
N GLN A 127 -22.61 -4.53 19.47
CA GLN A 127 -23.58 -3.65 18.80
C GLN A 127 -24.65 -3.19 19.78
N GLU A 128 -24.99 -1.91 19.69
CA GLU A 128 -26.12 -1.29 20.39
C GLU A 128 -26.91 -0.43 19.41
N GLN A 129 -28.22 -0.62 19.36
CA GLN A 129 -29.12 0.13 18.47
C GLN A 129 -28.65 0.19 16.99
N GLY A 130 -28.10 -0.93 16.48
CA GLY A 130 -27.61 -1.02 15.09
C GLY A 130 -26.27 -0.36 14.83
N ARG A 131 -25.56 0.07 15.85
CA ARG A 131 -24.22 0.68 15.75
C ARG A 131 -23.19 -0.19 16.45
N VAL A 132 -21.99 -0.31 15.86
CA VAL A 132 -20.85 -0.91 16.54
C VAL A 132 -20.33 0.08 17.59
N VAL A 133 -20.33 -0.34 18.85
CA VAL A 133 -19.89 0.45 20.01
C VAL A 133 -18.62 -0.11 20.65
N GLY A 134 -18.14 -1.24 20.17
CA GLY A 134 -16.93 -1.87 20.71
C GLY A 134 -16.63 -3.22 20.07
N VAL A 135 -15.64 -3.88 20.64
CA VAL A 135 -15.18 -5.20 20.19
C VAL A 135 -14.98 -6.14 21.38
N THR A 136 -15.26 -7.43 21.19
CA THR A 136 -14.79 -8.49 22.08
C THR A 136 -13.49 -9.04 21.52
N VAL A 137 -12.50 -9.21 22.36
CA VAL A 137 -11.14 -9.56 21.96
C VAL A 137 -10.63 -10.72 22.81
N LEU A 138 -10.15 -11.77 22.14
CA LEU A 138 -9.47 -12.90 22.77
C LEU A 138 -7.96 -12.62 22.87
N ASN A 139 -7.44 -12.62 24.10
CA ASN A 139 -5.99 -12.64 24.32
C ASN A 139 -5.48 -14.07 24.16
N HIS A 140 -4.72 -14.34 23.11
CA HIS A 140 -4.19 -15.67 22.82
C HIS A 140 -3.15 -16.16 23.82
N LYS A 141 -2.51 -15.28 24.61
CA LYS A 141 -1.54 -15.67 25.63
C LYS A 141 -2.23 -16.12 26.92
N THR A 142 -3.21 -15.38 27.39
CA THR A 142 -3.92 -15.67 28.65
C THR A 142 -5.19 -16.51 28.46
N LYS A 143 -5.67 -16.64 27.21
CA LYS A 143 -6.93 -17.32 26.84
C LYS A 143 -8.16 -16.67 27.48
N THR A 144 -8.07 -15.36 27.78
CA THR A 144 -9.17 -14.58 28.34
C THR A 144 -9.77 -13.65 27.30
N GLU A 145 -11.08 -13.41 27.40
CA GLU A 145 -11.80 -12.43 26.58
C GLU A 145 -11.94 -11.11 27.34
N HIS A 146 -11.87 -10.01 26.57
CA HIS A 146 -12.03 -8.66 27.07
C HIS A 146 -12.88 -7.84 26.11
N ASN A 147 -13.71 -6.95 26.64
CA ASN A 147 -14.47 -6.00 25.85
C ASN A 147 -13.78 -4.64 25.86
N TYR A 148 -13.68 -4.04 24.67
CA TYR A 148 -13.20 -2.67 24.49
C TYR A 148 -14.29 -1.85 23.81
N TYR A 149 -14.57 -0.68 24.35
CA TYR A 149 -15.61 0.22 23.86
C TYR A 149 -14.98 1.48 23.29
N ALA A 150 -15.52 1.94 22.17
CA ALA A 150 -15.10 3.16 21.52
C ALA A 150 -16.26 3.77 20.71
N PRO A 151 -16.30 5.10 20.54
CA PRO A 151 -17.33 5.76 19.73
C PRO A 151 -17.20 5.44 18.23
N LEU A 152 -16.01 5.00 17.78
CA LEU A 152 -15.71 4.59 16.41
C LEU A 152 -14.82 3.36 16.42
N THR A 153 -15.18 2.36 15.61
CA THR A 153 -14.35 1.17 15.34
C THR A 153 -13.93 1.19 13.87
N ILE A 154 -12.61 1.15 13.62
CA ILE A 154 -12.04 1.11 12.28
C ILE A 154 -11.57 -0.32 11.99
N ASN A 155 -12.11 -0.92 10.94
CA ASN A 155 -11.67 -2.21 10.44
C ASN A 155 -10.56 -2.03 9.39
N ALA A 156 -9.31 -2.24 9.79
CA ALA A 156 -8.15 -2.22 8.92
C ALA A 156 -7.58 -3.64 8.70
N GLY A 157 -8.45 -4.65 8.69
CA GLY A 157 -8.09 -6.08 8.63
C GLY A 157 -7.63 -6.58 7.26
N ALA A 158 -7.46 -5.71 6.26
CA ALA A 158 -7.03 -6.07 4.90
C ALA A 158 -7.82 -7.28 4.37
N ILE A 159 -7.15 -8.34 3.95
CA ILE A 159 -7.79 -9.55 3.40
C ILE A 159 -8.76 -10.26 4.38
N TRP A 160 -8.64 -10.00 5.68
CA TRP A 160 -9.57 -10.52 6.70
C TRP A 160 -10.70 -9.54 7.03
N GLY A 161 -10.69 -8.34 6.45
CA GLY A 161 -11.66 -7.28 6.74
C GLY A 161 -13.12 -7.69 6.52
N HIS A 162 -13.39 -8.48 5.47
CA HIS A 162 -14.73 -9.03 5.20
C HIS A 162 -15.24 -9.93 6.35
N GLY A 163 -14.36 -10.79 6.90
CA GLY A 163 -14.70 -11.66 8.03
C GLY A 163 -14.98 -10.89 9.32
N ILE A 164 -14.29 -9.77 9.53
CA ILE A 164 -14.56 -8.86 10.66
C ILE A 164 -15.90 -8.15 10.46
N ALA A 165 -16.16 -7.62 9.26
CA ALA A 165 -17.43 -6.96 8.93
C ALA A 165 -18.63 -7.92 9.07
N ALA A 166 -18.47 -9.18 8.68
CA ALA A 166 -19.49 -10.21 8.82
C ALA A 166 -19.93 -10.44 10.29
N LYS A 167 -19.05 -10.18 11.27
CA LYS A 167 -19.37 -10.24 12.71
C LYS A 167 -20.40 -9.19 13.13
N ALA A 168 -20.60 -8.14 12.31
CA ALA A 168 -21.66 -7.14 12.48
C ALA A 168 -22.86 -7.36 11.55
N GLY A 169 -22.92 -8.49 10.82
CA GLY A 169 -23.94 -8.76 9.81
C GLY A 169 -23.74 -7.95 8.51
N ILE A 170 -22.59 -7.32 8.32
CA ILE A 170 -22.27 -6.52 7.14
C ILE A 170 -21.55 -7.41 6.14
N ARG A 171 -22.13 -7.53 4.94
CA ARG A 171 -21.46 -8.18 3.82
C ARG A 171 -20.62 -7.18 3.04
N VAL A 172 -19.35 -7.49 2.89
CA VAL A 172 -18.41 -6.74 2.03
C VAL A 172 -17.96 -7.71 0.94
N ASP A 173 -18.32 -7.42 -0.29
CA ASP A 173 -17.84 -8.18 -1.44
C ASP A 173 -16.44 -7.66 -1.80
N MET A 174 -15.41 -8.47 -1.54
CA MET A 174 -14.04 -8.19 -1.93
C MET A 174 -13.69 -9.05 -3.15
N PHE A 175 -13.22 -8.38 -4.19
CA PHE A 175 -12.67 -9.04 -5.37
C PHE A 175 -11.14 -9.05 -5.23
N PRO A 176 -10.51 -10.24 -5.27
CA PRO A 176 -9.06 -10.38 -5.19
C PRO A 176 -8.35 -9.87 -6.44
#